data_23d36c2e36daf3e9927da78c5481927d
#
_entry.id   23d36c2e36daf3e9927da78c5481927d
#
_cell.length_a   1.000
_cell.length_b   1.000
_cell.length_c   1.000
_cell.angle_alpha   90.00
_cell.angle_beta   90.00
_cell.angle_gamma   90.00
#
_symmetry.space_group_name_H-M   'P 1'
#
loop_
_entity.id
_entity.type
_entity.pdbx_description
1 polymer ?
#
loop_
_entity_poly.entity_id
_entity_poly.type
_entity_poly.pdbx_seq_one_letter_code
_entity_poly.pdbx_strand_id
1 'polypeptide(L)'
;MPFGRKTDAAGRVTNFDSVYQKLIAPAVEQAGLEPIRADEEKIGGTIHKPMYERLMLCHYAVADITGANPNVFYELGIRHALRPSSTVVLFVAGTVIPFDIALVRGISYRTDGTGEPVDLQGPMQAITEHLRAARENPHSDSPIFQLLDDMPHQQIDHSKTDVFRRQVDYSKRYKARLAAAVRTGSEAVQAIATEPALHNLNEVEAGVVVDVYLSLRDVKAHAAMIALYERMPPPLQRAKMMREQLGFALNREERFEEAEKVLKQVIAEFGPSSETNGLLGRIYKDRWEIARDQGRPEARGLLRRAIDTYLDGFQADWRDAYPGINALTLMERQDKPDARREQILPVVRYSASRKAQNNPDYWDYATLLELSVLAGDREDAHDKLSEATAAECSAWMLESSARNLALIRKAREARNEDAAWINDLETELLAKAARLAGKPKAGPAP
;
A
#
# COMPACT_ATOMS: atom_id res chain seq x y z
N MET A 1 13.48 -8.01 -5.51
CA MET A 1 13.40 -6.64 -6.05
C MET A 1 12.36 -5.84 -5.27
N PRO A 2 12.44 -4.50 -5.16
CA PRO A 2 11.36 -3.67 -4.64
C PRO A 2 10.10 -3.73 -5.53
N PHE A 3 9.00 -3.09 -5.11
CA PHE A 3 7.71 -3.11 -5.80
C PHE A 3 7.19 -1.70 -6.06
N GLY A 4 6.42 -1.54 -7.12
CA GLY A 4 5.84 -0.26 -7.52
C GLY A 4 6.90 0.77 -7.90
N ARG A 5 6.52 2.03 -7.85
CA ARG A 5 7.45 3.14 -8.05
C ARG A 5 8.13 3.50 -6.74
N LYS A 6 9.45 3.63 -6.77
CA LYS A 6 10.26 4.05 -5.61
C LYS A 6 11.19 5.18 -6.01
N THR A 7 11.40 6.08 -5.07
CA THR A 7 12.37 7.18 -5.22
C THR A 7 13.55 6.90 -4.29
N ASP A 8 14.76 6.94 -4.82
CA ASP A 8 15.98 6.79 -4.03
C ASP A 8 16.36 8.09 -3.28
N ALA A 9 17.40 8.02 -2.45
CA ALA A 9 17.88 9.17 -1.68
C ALA A 9 18.39 10.32 -2.57
N ALA A 10 18.72 10.07 -3.83
CA ALA A 10 19.14 11.06 -4.81
C ALA A 10 17.95 11.64 -5.62
N GLY A 11 16.71 11.25 -5.30
CA GLY A 11 15.51 11.72 -5.98
C GLY A 11 15.21 11.01 -7.31
N ARG A 12 15.95 9.94 -7.66
CA ARG A 12 15.71 9.19 -8.90
C ARG A 12 14.55 8.21 -8.69
N VAL A 13 13.61 8.22 -9.64
CA VAL A 13 12.46 7.31 -9.63
C VAL A 13 12.80 6.03 -10.38
N THR A 14 12.33 4.89 -9.89
CA THR A 14 12.37 3.59 -10.59
C THR A 14 11.01 2.92 -10.49
N ASN A 15 10.44 2.53 -11.63
CA ASN A 15 9.20 1.76 -11.71
C ASN A 15 9.55 0.27 -11.78
N PHE A 16 9.63 -0.39 -10.62
CA PHE A 16 10.00 -1.80 -10.52
C PHE A 16 8.98 -2.75 -11.16
N ASP A 17 7.71 -2.35 -11.26
CA ASP A 17 6.71 -3.16 -11.96
C ASP A 17 6.98 -3.20 -13.46
N SER A 18 7.34 -2.06 -14.06
CA SER A 18 7.78 -1.99 -15.46
C SER A 18 9.12 -2.71 -15.70
N VAL A 19 10.07 -2.61 -14.77
CA VAL A 19 11.33 -3.36 -14.84
C VAL A 19 11.07 -4.85 -14.86
N TYR A 20 10.17 -5.35 -14.00
CA TYR A 20 9.79 -6.75 -14.01
C TYR A 20 9.14 -7.15 -15.33
N GLN A 21 8.11 -6.42 -15.77
CA GLN A 21 7.32 -6.77 -16.96
C GLN A 21 8.10 -6.64 -18.27
N LYS A 22 8.96 -5.62 -18.40
CA LYS A 22 9.63 -5.30 -19.67
C LYS A 22 11.05 -5.86 -19.78
N LEU A 23 11.72 -6.15 -18.66
CA LEU A 23 13.11 -6.61 -18.65
C LEU A 23 13.24 -8.01 -18.04
N ILE A 24 12.83 -8.21 -16.77
CA ILE A 24 13.15 -9.43 -16.04
C ILE A 24 12.34 -10.61 -16.53
N ALA A 25 11.00 -10.51 -16.57
CA ALA A 25 10.14 -11.63 -16.98
C ALA A 25 10.43 -12.09 -18.40
N PRO A 26 10.54 -11.19 -19.42
CA PRO A 26 10.90 -11.62 -20.78
C PRO A 26 12.30 -12.28 -20.87
N ALA A 27 13.29 -11.81 -20.11
CA ALA A 27 14.62 -12.41 -20.11
C ALA A 27 14.61 -13.82 -19.50
N VAL A 28 13.86 -14.02 -18.43
CA VAL A 28 13.69 -15.33 -17.78
C VAL A 28 12.97 -16.30 -18.70
N GLU A 29 11.90 -15.86 -19.37
CA GLU A 29 11.15 -16.65 -20.37
C GLU A 29 12.04 -17.03 -21.57
N GLN A 30 12.85 -16.12 -22.09
CA GLN A 30 13.81 -16.40 -23.17
C GLN A 30 14.89 -17.40 -22.75
N ALA A 31 15.21 -17.48 -21.45
CA ALA A 31 16.08 -18.52 -20.92
C ALA A 31 15.39 -19.89 -20.78
N GLY A 32 14.11 -20.00 -21.11
CA GLY A 32 13.31 -21.23 -20.98
C GLY A 32 12.93 -21.53 -19.52
N LEU A 33 12.77 -20.48 -18.71
CA LEU A 33 12.40 -20.56 -17.29
C LEU A 33 11.06 -19.85 -17.07
N GLU A 34 10.35 -20.21 -16.00
CA GLU A 34 9.11 -19.56 -15.60
C GLU A 34 9.42 -18.45 -14.57
N PRO A 35 9.09 -17.16 -14.85
CA PRO A 35 9.30 -16.08 -13.90
C PRO A 35 8.24 -16.13 -12.80
N ILE A 36 8.70 -16.05 -11.54
CA ILE A 36 7.86 -15.93 -10.34
C ILE A 36 8.31 -14.69 -9.59
N ARG A 37 7.40 -13.76 -9.33
CA ARG A 37 7.71 -12.55 -8.59
C ARG A 37 7.35 -12.68 -7.11
N ALA A 38 8.23 -12.19 -6.23
CA ALA A 38 8.09 -12.36 -4.78
C ALA A 38 7.07 -11.41 -4.10
N ASP A 39 6.51 -10.41 -4.81
CA ASP A 39 5.57 -9.42 -4.26
C ASP A 39 4.14 -9.93 -4.06
N GLU A 40 3.90 -11.12 -4.46
CA GLU A 40 2.61 -11.75 -4.23
C GLU A 40 2.30 -11.96 -2.74
N GLU A 41 3.26 -11.61 -1.85
CA GLU A 41 3.14 -11.75 -0.38
C GLU A 41 3.47 -10.43 0.35
N LYS A 42 2.49 -9.52 0.42
CA LYS A 42 2.66 -8.18 1.06
C LYS A 42 2.49 -8.16 2.58
N ILE A 43 2.83 -9.21 3.33
CA ILE A 43 2.50 -9.26 4.75
C ILE A 43 3.73 -9.48 5.62
N GLY A 44 3.95 -8.56 6.58
CA GLY A 44 4.98 -8.68 7.61
C GLY A 44 4.64 -9.70 8.71
N GLY A 45 5.67 -10.27 9.32
CA GLY A 45 5.57 -11.25 10.41
C GLY A 45 6.00 -12.66 9.99
N THR A 46 5.59 -13.69 10.72
CA THR A 46 5.91 -15.12 10.47
C THR A 46 5.39 -15.68 9.13
N ILE A 47 4.89 -14.83 8.28
CA ILE A 47 4.38 -15.07 6.94
C ILE A 47 5.52 -15.26 5.91
N HIS A 48 6.76 -15.15 6.35
CA HIS A 48 7.94 -15.34 5.51
C HIS A 48 8.22 -16.80 5.08
N LYS A 49 7.46 -17.79 5.57
CA LYS A 49 7.73 -19.19 5.23
C LYS A 49 7.73 -19.45 3.72
N PRO A 50 6.69 -19.03 2.94
CA PRO A 50 6.71 -19.21 1.48
C PRO A 50 7.85 -18.44 0.80
N MET A 51 8.18 -17.24 1.28
CA MET A 51 9.31 -16.46 0.76
C MET A 51 10.63 -17.22 0.96
N TYR A 52 10.89 -17.74 2.16
CA TYR A 52 12.09 -18.53 2.42
C TYR A 52 12.12 -19.81 1.58
N GLU A 53 10.99 -20.49 1.45
CA GLU A 53 10.87 -21.67 0.58
C GLU A 53 11.21 -21.32 -0.87
N ARG A 54 10.76 -20.18 -1.40
CA ARG A 54 11.13 -19.70 -2.74
C ARG A 54 12.61 -19.40 -2.87
N LEU A 55 13.20 -18.67 -1.91
CA LEU A 55 14.62 -18.37 -1.90
C LEU A 55 15.47 -19.65 -1.86
N MET A 56 15.02 -20.69 -1.16
CA MET A 56 15.71 -21.96 -1.03
C MET A 56 15.47 -22.90 -2.22
N LEU A 57 14.23 -23.02 -2.70
CA LEU A 57 13.82 -24.06 -3.64
C LEU A 57 13.91 -23.64 -5.10
N CYS A 58 13.75 -22.35 -5.44
CA CYS A 58 13.94 -21.88 -6.81
C CYS A 58 15.38 -22.12 -7.27
N HIS A 59 15.56 -22.74 -8.44
CA HIS A 59 16.88 -22.99 -8.98
C HIS A 59 17.62 -21.69 -9.30
N TYR A 60 16.92 -20.68 -9.81
CA TYR A 60 17.47 -19.40 -10.22
C TYR A 60 16.79 -18.26 -9.47
N ALA A 61 17.52 -17.19 -9.24
CA ALA A 61 16.98 -15.97 -8.65
C ALA A 61 17.51 -14.74 -9.40
N VAL A 62 16.67 -13.71 -9.49
CA VAL A 62 17.05 -12.39 -10.00
C VAL A 62 16.79 -11.38 -8.89
N ALA A 63 17.83 -10.72 -8.42
CA ALA A 63 17.78 -9.73 -7.35
C ALA A 63 18.10 -8.33 -7.90
N ASP A 64 17.14 -7.41 -7.88
CA ASP A 64 17.37 -6.01 -8.21
C ASP A 64 17.65 -5.23 -6.92
N ILE A 65 18.88 -4.76 -6.77
CA ILE A 65 19.39 -4.05 -5.59
C ILE A 65 19.30 -2.52 -5.71
N THR A 66 18.65 -2.01 -6.74
CA THR A 66 18.44 -0.56 -6.95
C THR A 66 17.80 0.08 -5.73
N GLY A 67 18.33 1.22 -5.29
CA GLY A 67 17.81 1.98 -4.16
C GLY A 67 18.13 1.38 -2.78
N ALA A 68 19.00 0.39 -2.72
CA ALA A 68 19.53 -0.22 -1.49
C ALA A 68 18.43 -0.65 -0.49
N ASN A 69 17.38 -1.34 -1.00
CA ASN A 69 16.29 -1.81 -0.14
C ASN A 69 16.79 -2.88 0.84
N PRO A 70 16.65 -2.70 2.17
CA PRO A 70 17.19 -3.62 3.17
C PRO A 70 16.57 -5.02 3.10
N ASN A 71 15.30 -5.14 2.70
CA ASN A 71 14.66 -6.45 2.56
C ASN A 71 15.26 -7.24 1.40
N VAL A 72 15.55 -6.57 0.28
CA VAL A 72 16.20 -7.23 -0.86
C VAL A 72 17.61 -7.70 -0.50
N PHE A 73 18.37 -6.94 0.29
CA PHE A 73 19.68 -7.38 0.77
C PHE A 73 19.60 -8.55 1.74
N TYR A 74 18.60 -8.56 2.62
CA TYR A 74 18.34 -9.67 3.51
C TYR A 74 18.02 -10.97 2.73
N GLU A 75 17.13 -10.88 1.74
CA GLU A 75 16.78 -11.98 0.85
C GLU A 75 17.96 -12.46 0.01
N LEU A 76 18.76 -11.54 -0.53
CA LEU A 76 19.97 -11.84 -1.28
C LEU A 76 21.02 -12.55 -0.40
N GLY A 77 21.21 -12.09 0.85
CA GLY A 77 22.10 -12.72 1.82
C GLY A 77 21.70 -14.16 2.13
N ILE A 78 20.41 -14.41 2.36
CA ILE A 78 19.87 -15.78 2.53
C ILE A 78 20.14 -16.63 1.29
N ARG A 79 19.87 -16.07 0.10
CA ARG A 79 20.10 -16.78 -1.16
C ARG A 79 21.56 -17.14 -1.34
N HIS A 80 22.47 -16.20 -1.11
CA HIS A 80 23.92 -16.45 -1.20
C HIS A 80 24.42 -17.46 -0.16
N ALA A 81 23.83 -17.52 1.04
CA ALA A 81 24.17 -18.50 2.06
C ALA A 81 23.71 -19.93 1.72
N LEU A 82 22.64 -20.06 0.94
CA LEU A 82 22.01 -21.35 0.65
C LEU A 82 22.33 -21.89 -0.75
N ARG A 83 22.71 -21.03 -1.69
CA ARG A 83 22.94 -21.38 -3.07
C ARG A 83 24.29 -20.86 -3.56
N PRO A 84 25.19 -21.77 -3.99
CA PRO A 84 26.50 -21.39 -4.49
C PRO A 84 26.46 -20.68 -5.83
N SER A 85 25.40 -20.88 -6.61
CA SER A 85 25.27 -20.37 -7.97
C SER A 85 23.83 -20.03 -8.31
N SER A 86 23.61 -19.45 -9.51
CA SER A 86 22.30 -19.18 -10.09
C SER A 86 21.56 -17.96 -9.52
N THR A 87 22.30 -16.92 -9.10
CA THR A 87 21.73 -15.65 -8.64
C THR A 87 22.23 -14.50 -9.52
N VAL A 88 21.32 -13.91 -10.29
CA VAL A 88 21.60 -12.73 -11.12
C VAL A 88 21.30 -11.47 -10.30
N VAL A 89 22.29 -10.57 -10.19
CA VAL A 89 22.11 -9.27 -9.52
C VAL A 89 21.93 -8.17 -10.55
N LEU A 90 20.91 -7.34 -10.38
CA LEU A 90 20.60 -6.21 -11.23
C LEU A 90 20.66 -4.90 -10.47
N PHE A 91 20.94 -3.80 -11.16
CA PHE A 91 20.85 -2.46 -10.61
C PHE A 91 20.73 -1.38 -11.71
N VAL A 92 20.08 -0.27 -11.41
CA VAL A 92 20.07 0.90 -12.29
C VAL A 92 21.46 1.51 -12.37
N ALA A 93 21.92 1.83 -13.57
CA ALA A 93 23.20 2.52 -13.79
C ALA A 93 23.33 3.79 -12.91
N GLY A 94 24.45 3.90 -12.21
CA GLY A 94 24.69 4.97 -11.24
C GLY A 94 24.12 4.73 -9.84
N THR A 95 23.60 3.52 -9.54
CA THR A 95 23.28 3.11 -8.19
C THR A 95 24.55 3.01 -7.34
N VAL A 96 24.50 3.57 -6.12
CA VAL A 96 25.58 3.36 -5.14
C VAL A 96 25.42 1.95 -4.55
N ILE A 97 26.33 1.06 -4.91
CA ILE A 97 26.34 -0.33 -4.42
C ILE A 97 27.10 -0.35 -3.10
N PRO A 98 26.55 -0.95 -2.01
CA PRO A 98 27.28 -1.12 -0.77
C PRO A 98 28.57 -1.91 -0.96
N PHE A 99 29.62 -1.55 -0.21
CA PHE A 99 30.95 -2.10 -0.35
C PHE A 99 31.00 -3.64 -0.32
N ASP A 100 30.27 -4.25 0.60
CA ASP A 100 30.28 -5.72 0.78
C ASP A 100 29.65 -6.48 -0.40
N ILE A 101 28.88 -5.79 -1.26
CA ILE A 101 28.24 -6.38 -2.44
C ILE A 101 28.90 -5.92 -3.74
N ALA A 102 29.80 -4.96 -3.66
CA ALA A 102 30.52 -4.46 -4.84
C ALA A 102 31.37 -5.51 -5.55
N LEU A 103 31.69 -6.62 -4.88
CA LEU A 103 32.38 -7.77 -5.45
C LEU A 103 31.47 -8.67 -6.31
N VAL A 104 30.14 -8.55 -6.16
CA VAL A 104 29.18 -9.34 -6.95
C VAL A 104 29.06 -8.74 -8.35
N ARG A 105 29.31 -9.57 -9.38
CA ARG A 105 29.10 -9.16 -10.77
C ARG A 105 27.61 -8.95 -11.02
N GLY A 106 27.17 -7.69 -11.15
CA GLY A 106 25.80 -7.35 -11.45
C GLY A 106 25.63 -6.80 -12.87
N ILE A 107 24.41 -6.94 -13.40
CA ILE A 107 24.02 -6.41 -14.70
C ILE A 107 23.34 -5.05 -14.47
N SER A 108 23.88 -4.00 -15.10
CA SER A 108 23.27 -2.68 -15.02
C SER A 108 22.25 -2.47 -16.12
N TYR A 109 21.16 -1.75 -15.80
CA TYR A 109 20.18 -1.25 -16.76
C TYR A 109 19.93 0.24 -16.58
N ARG A 110 19.26 0.89 -17.52
CA ARG A 110 18.98 2.33 -17.49
C ARG A 110 17.48 2.58 -17.32
N THR A 111 17.16 3.70 -16.68
CA THR A 111 15.80 4.23 -16.61
C THR A 111 15.77 5.65 -17.15
N ASP A 112 14.62 6.09 -17.67
CA ASP A 112 14.38 7.49 -18.04
C ASP A 112 14.00 8.33 -16.80
N GLY A 113 13.73 9.63 -17.03
CA GLY A 113 13.34 10.56 -15.97
C GLY A 113 12.02 10.22 -15.26
N THR A 114 11.19 9.36 -15.84
CA THR A 114 9.92 8.86 -15.25
C THR A 114 10.09 7.55 -14.49
N GLY A 115 11.28 6.95 -14.55
CA GLY A 115 11.60 5.67 -13.91
C GLY A 115 11.26 4.46 -14.76
N GLU A 116 10.90 4.64 -16.03
CA GLU A 116 10.65 3.53 -16.95
C GLU A 116 11.98 2.98 -17.47
N PRO A 117 12.14 1.66 -17.55
CA PRO A 117 13.35 1.05 -18.07
C PRO A 117 13.49 1.26 -19.57
N VAL A 118 14.71 1.65 -20.00
CA VAL A 118 15.06 1.96 -21.40
C VAL A 118 16.28 1.17 -21.85
N ASP A 119 16.51 1.08 -23.16
CA ASP A 119 17.66 0.38 -23.76
C ASP A 119 17.76 -1.10 -23.32
N LEU A 120 16.63 -1.81 -23.32
CA LEU A 120 16.45 -3.11 -22.65
C LEU A 120 17.17 -4.27 -23.33
N GLN A 121 17.52 -4.16 -24.63
CA GLN A 121 18.01 -5.30 -25.42
C GLN A 121 19.31 -5.88 -24.85
N GLY A 122 20.27 -5.03 -24.52
CA GLY A 122 21.54 -5.47 -23.93
C GLY A 122 21.40 -6.12 -22.55
N PRO A 123 20.76 -5.45 -21.57
CA PRO A 123 20.49 -6.03 -20.26
C PRO A 123 19.65 -7.34 -20.32
N MET A 124 18.63 -7.39 -21.18
CA MET A 124 17.80 -8.59 -21.36
C MET A 124 18.62 -9.77 -21.87
N GLN A 125 19.45 -9.55 -22.88
CA GLN A 125 20.35 -10.56 -23.40
C GLN A 125 21.33 -11.03 -22.33
N ALA A 126 21.94 -10.12 -21.57
CA ALA A 126 22.88 -10.44 -20.50
C ALA A 126 22.23 -11.31 -19.41
N ILE A 127 21.00 -10.99 -18.98
CA ILE A 127 20.26 -11.82 -18.01
C ILE A 127 20.00 -13.21 -18.61
N THR A 128 19.52 -13.29 -19.84
CA THR A 128 19.20 -14.54 -20.51
C THR A 128 20.43 -15.43 -20.65
N GLU A 129 21.57 -14.87 -21.06
CA GLU A 129 22.83 -15.59 -21.21
C GLU A 129 23.35 -16.07 -19.86
N HIS A 130 23.29 -15.24 -18.82
CA HIS A 130 23.71 -15.64 -17.46
C HIS A 130 22.88 -16.82 -16.95
N LEU A 131 21.56 -16.78 -17.12
CA LEU A 131 20.68 -17.87 -16.68
C LEU A 131 20.92 -19.16 -17.46
N ARG A 132 21.18 -19.08 -18.77
CA ARG A 132 21.55 -20.24 -19.60
C ARG A 132 22.91 -20.81 -19.20
N ALA A 133 23.91 -19.96 -19.05
CA ALA A 133 25.24 -20.38 -18.63
C ALA A 133 25.21 -21.04 -17.24
N ALA A 134 24.44 -20.48 -16.29
CA ALA A 134 24.27 -21.10 -14.98
C ALA A 134 23.58 -22.46 -15.02
N ARG A 135 22.78 -22.74 -16.07
CA ARG A 135 22.15 -24.04 -16.30
C ARG A 135 23.11 -25.08 -16.89
N GLU A 136 23.95 -24.65 -17.83
CA GLU A 136 24.85 -25.53 -18.57
C GLU A 136 26.14 -25.83 -17.76
N ASN A 137 26.66 -24.81 -17.11
CA ASN A 137 27.90 -24.92 -16.33
C ASN A 137 27.83 -23.98 -15.11
N PRO A 138 27.27 -24.43 -13.98
CA PRO A 138 27.08 -23.61 -12.81
C PRO A 138 28.43 -23.23 -12.17
N HIS A 139 28.79 -21.95 -12.30
CA HIS A 139 29.88 -21.33 -11.56
C HIS A 139 29.35 -20.70 -10.29
N SER A 140 30.12 -20.72 -9.20
CA SER A 140 29.76 -20.02 -7.98
C SER A 140 29.65 -18.52 -8.23
N ASP A 141 28.46 -17.94 -8.00
CA ASP A 141 28.18 -16.51 -8.03
C ASP A 141 27.93 -15.93 -6.63
N SER A 142 27.88 -16.81 -5.62
CA SER A 142 27.79 -16.41 -4.22
C SER A 142 29.16 -16.06 -3.65
N PRO A 143 29.34 -14.86 -3.07
CA PRO A 143 30.59 -14.47 -2.41
C PRO A 143 30.99 -15.43 -1.29
N ILE A 144 30.02 -16.01 -0.58
CA ILE A 144 30.31 -16.98 0.52
C ILE A 144 31.02 -18.20 -0.01
N PHE A 145 30.52 -18.80 -1.08
CA PHE A 145 31.10 -20.02 -1.68
C PHE A 145 32.30 -19.73 -2.56
N GLN A 146 32.57 -18.46 -2.89
CA GLN A 146 33.80 -18.05 -3.58
C GLN A 146 34.96 -17.81 -2.62
N LEU A 147 34.66 -17.34 -1.39
CA LEU A 147 35.66 -16.89 -0.43
C LEU A 147 35.93 -17.92 0.69
N LEU A 148 34.98 -18.82 0.95
CA LEU A 148 35.09 -19.83 1.97
C LEU A 148 35.23 -21.21 1.33
N ASP A 149 36.39 -21.81 1.49
CA ASP A 149 36.64 -23.18 1.05
C ASP A 149 35.80 -24.17 1.89
N ASP A 150 35.40 -25.27 1.27
CA ASP A 150 34.69 -26.39 1.92
C ASP A 150 33.33 -26.07 2.58
N MET A 151 32.63 -24.98 2.15
CA MET A 151 31.28 -24.75 2.60
C MET A 151 30.32 -25.86 2.13
N PRO A 152 29.61 -26.52 3.05
CA PRO A 152 28.73 -27.63 2.70
C PRO A 152 27.51 -27.12 1.89
N HIS A 153 27.27 -27.74 0.75
CA HIS A 153 26.06 -27.47 -0.05
C HIS A 153 24.84 -28.13 0.59
N GLN A 154 23.78 -27.39 0.73
CA GLN A 154 22.48 -27.98 1.09
C GLN A 154 21.92 -28.76 -0.12
N GLN A 155 21.71 -30.06 0.05
CA GLN A 155 20.98 -30.85 -0.95
C GLN A 155 19.51 -30.51 -0.89
N ILE A 156 18.95 -30.15 -2.05
CA ILE A 156 17.54 -29.81 -2.17
C ILE A 156 16.75 -31.08 -2.39
N ASP A 157 15.78 -31.28 -1.53
CA ASP A 157 14.77 -32.32 -1.71
C ASP A 157 13.81 -31.92 -2.85
N HIS A 158 13.95 -32.56 -4.00
CA HIS A 158 13.13 -32.29 -5.18
C HIS A 158 11.64 -32.57 -4.95
N SER A 159 11.27 -33.44 -4.00
CA SER A 159 9.86 -33.65 -3.64
C SER A 159 9.19 -32.39 -3.09
N LYS A 160 9.96 -31.56 -2.39
CA LYS A 160 9.48 -30.25 -1.90
C LYS A 160 9.28 -29.25 -3.02
N THR A 161 10.02 -29.35 -4.12
CA THR A 161 9.87 -28.46 -5.28
C THR A 161 8.53 -28.66 -5.97
N ASP A 162 8.04 -29.88 -6.07
CA ASP A 162 6.73 -30.17 -6.69
C ASP A 162 5.55 -29.72 -5.82
N VAL A 163 5.69 -29.80 -4.50
CA VAL A 163 4.72 -29.23 -3.54
C VAL A 163 4.69 -27.71 -3.68
N PHE A 164 5.86 -27.09 -3.75
CA PHE A 164 6.00 -25.65 -3.94
C PHE A 164 5.36 -25.15 -5.25
N ARG A 165 5.62 -25.82 -6.40
CA ARG A 165 4.97 -25.47 -7.68
C ARG A 165 3.45 -25.52 -7.59
N ARG A 166 2.91 -26.57 -6.98
CA ARG A 166 1.46 -26.70 -6.74
C ARG A 166 0.89 -25.58 -5.89
N GLN A 167 1.62 -25.13 -4.87
CA GLN A 167 1.20 -23.99 -4.03
C GLN A 167 1.20 -22.68 -4.82
N VAL A 168 2.23 -22.42 -5.64
CA VAL A 168 2.30 -21.22 -6.50
C VAL A 168 1.14 -21.19 -7.50
N ASP A 169 0.86 -22.31 -8.17
CA ASP A 169 -0.26 -22.40 -9.13
C ASP A 169 -1.61 -22.26 -8.44
N TYR A 170 -1.73 -22.75 -7.22
CA TYR A 170 -2.93 -22.59 -6.40
C TYR A 170 -3.15 -21.11 -6.06
N SER A 171 -2.12 -20.42 -5.56
CA SER A 171 -2.16 -18.99 -5.27
C SER A 171 -2.51 -18.15 -6.50
N LYS A 172 -1.85 -18.37 -7.64
CA LYS A 172 -2.14 -17.64 -8.89
C LYS A 172 -3.59 -17.81 -9.32
N ARG A 173 -4.13 -19.03 -9.26
CA ARG A 173 -5.54 -19.32 -9.59
C ARG A 173 -6.51 -18.62 -8.65
N TYR A 174 -6.24 -18.63 -7.35
CA TYR A 174 -7.08 -17.91 -6.38
C TYR A 174 -7.09 -16.41 -6.61
N LYS A 175 -5.94 -15.79 -6.86
CA LYS A 175 -5.84 -14.36 -7.16
C LYS A 175 -6.66 -13.96 -8.40
N ALA A 176 -6.55 -14.73 -9.48
CA ALA A 176 -7.32 -14.48 -10.70
C ALA A 176 -8.83 -14.61 -10.46
N ARG A 177 -9.25 -15.61 -9.67
CA ARG A 177 -10.66 -15.81 -9.29
C ARG A 177 -11.17 -14.67 -8.40
N LEU A 178 -10.39 -14.24 -7.40
CA LEU A 178 -10.73 -13.12 -6.52
C LEU A 178 -10.86 -11.82 -7.29
N ALA A 179 -9.93 -11.52 -8.18
CA ALA A 179 -10.00 -10.33 -9.03
C ALA A 179 -11.25 -10.33 -9.93
N ALA A 180 -11.67 -11.48 -10.43
CA ALA A 180 -12.94 -11.63 -11.16
C ALA A 180 -14.14 -11.44 -10.23
N ALA A 181 -14.13 -12.06 -9.04
CA ALA A 181 -15.20 -11.98 -8.06
C ALA A 181 -15.41 -10.55 -7.54
N VAL A 182 -14.34 -9.79 -7.29
CA VAL A 182 -14.43 -8.37 -6.87
C VAL A 182 -15.18 -7.54 -7.94
N ARG A 183 -14.94 -7.81 -9.22
CA ARG A 183 -15.69 -7.14 -10.30
C ARG A 183 -17.17 -7.56 -10.37
N THR A 184 -17.47 -8.79 -9.95
CA THR A 184 -18.85 -9.32 -9.91
C THR A 184 -19.63 -8.77 -8.72
N GLY A 185 -18.98 -8.62 -7.55
CA GLY A 185 -19.58 -8.02 -6.36
C GLY A 185 -19.42 -8.87 -5.09
N SER A 186 -20.06 -8.39 -4.02
CA SER A 186 -19.89 -8.89 -2.66
C SER A 186 -20.23 -10.38 -2.50
N GLU A 187 -21.32 -10.85 -3.10
CA GLU A 187 -21.75 -12.26 -2.99
C GLU A 187 -20.72 -13.22 -3.57
N ALA A 188 -20.11 -12.84 -4.71
CA ALA A 188 -19.10 -13.67 -5.36
C ALA A 188 -17.83 -13.82 -4.52
N VAL A 189 -17.38 -12.74 -3.86
CA VAL A 189 -16.20 -12.79 -2.95
C VAL A 189 -16.53 -13.57 -1.68
N GLN A 190 -17.71 -13.39 -1.10
CA GLN A 190 -18.14 -14.14 0.08
C GLN A 190 -18.28 -15.64 -0.23
N ALA A 191 -18.74 -16.03 -1.40
CA ALA A 191 -18.78 -17.41 -1.84
C ALA A 191 -17.39 -18.05 -1.85
N ILE A 192 -16.38 -17.33 -2.37
CA ILE A 192 -14.98 -17.80 -2.30
C ILE A 192 -14.50 -17.94 -0.86
N ALA A 193 -14.80 -16.96 0.01
CA ALA A 193 -14.37 -16.96 1.42
C ALA A 193 -14.94 -18.13 2.23
N THR A 194 -16.04 -18.74 1.77
CA THR A 194 -16.74 -19.86 2.42
C THR A 194 -16.55 -21.20 1.72
N GLU A 195 -15.71 -21.29 0.70
CA GLU A 195 -15.41 -22.55 0.00
C GLU A 195 -14.79 -23.61 0.94
N PRO A 196 -15.05 -24.90 0.69
CA PRO A 196 -14.44 -25.99 1.49
C PRO A 196 -12.92 -25.92 1.57
N ALA A 197 -12.25 -25.45 0.50
CA ALA A 197 -10.81 -25.27 0.45
C ALA A 197 -10.30 -24.23 1.47
N LEU A 198 -11.14 -23.32 1.95
CA LEU A 198 -10.82 -22.30 2.96
C LEU A 198 -11.42 -22.62 4.34
N HIS A 199 -11.89 -23.86 4.58
CA HIS A 199 -12.40 -24.23 5.90
C HIS A 199 -11.28 -24.38 6.93
N ASN A 200 -10.14 -24.99 6.56
CA ASN A 200 -8.98 -25.12 7.45
C ASN A 200 -7.89 -24.12 7.03
N LEU A 201 -7.95 -22.90 7.55
CA LEU A 201 -7.01 -21.83 7.19
C LEU A 201 -5.55 -22.09 7.65
N ASN A 202 -5.31 -23.11 8.51
CA ASN A 202 -3.95 -23.51 8.87
C ASN A 202 -3.22 -24.23 7.72
N GLU A 203 -3.96 -24.79 6.78
CA GLU A 203 -3.42 -25.51 5.62
C GLU A 203 -3.41 -24.64 4.35
N VAL A 204 -4.03 -23.46 4.41
CA VAL A 204 -4.08 -22.52 3.30
C VAL A 204 -2.87 -21.60 3.34
N GLU A 205 -2.30 -21.31 2.17
CA GLU A 205 -1.23 -20.31 2.05
C GLU A 205 -1.68 -18.97 2.62
N ALA A 206 -0.87 -18.38 3.50
CA ALA A 206 -1.20 -17.14 4.20
C ALA A 206 -1.56 -15.99 3.23
N GLY A 207 -0.87 -15.89 2.10
CA GLY A 207 -1.14 -14.89 1.06
C GLY A 207 -2.56 -15.00 0.49
N VAL A 208 -3.06 -16.21 0.26
CA VAL A 208 -4.43 -16.44 -0.21
C VAL A 208 -5.45 -15.96 0.84
N VAL A 209 -5.23 -16.27 2.12
CA VAL A 209 -6.11 -15.83 3.21
C VAL A 209 -6.20 -14.30 3.28
N VAL A 210 -5.06 -13.63 3.12
CA VAL A 210 -4.97 -12.17 3.11
C VAL A 210 -5.64 -11.57 1.88
N ASP A 211 -5.41 -12.15 0.69
CA ASP A 211 -6.04 -11.67 -0.53
C ASP A 211 -7.57 -11.78 -0.45
N VAL A 212 -8.09 -12.87 0.12
CA VAL A 212 -9.53 -13.02 0.40
C VAL A 212 -10.01 -11.95 1.37
N TYR A 213 -9.26 -11.74 2.46
CA TYR A 213 -9.61 -10.75 3.49
C TYR A 213 -9.67 -9.32 2.94
N LEU A 214 -8.68 -8.93 2.14
CA LEU A 214 -8.66 -7.60 1.50
C LEU A 214 -9.72 -7.50 0.39
N SER A 215 -9.99 -8.57 -0.34
CA SER A 215 -11.08 -8.59 -1.34
C SER A 215 -12.45 -8.38 -0.70
N LEU A 216 -12.69 -8.97 0.48
CA LEU A 216 -13.92 -8.70 1.26
C LEU A 216 -14.03 -7.22 1.65
N ARG A 217 -12.91 -6.58 2.02
CA ARG A 217 -12.87 -5.13 2.27
C ARG A 217 -13.29 -4.33 1.04
N ASP A 218 -12.71 -4.66 -0.11
CA ASP A 218 -12.93 -3.93 -1.36
C ASP A 218 -14.39 -3.99 -1.81
N VAL A 219 -15.09 -5.11 -1.53
CA VAL A 219 -16.53 -5.26 -1.79
C VAL A 219 -17.40 -4.86 -0.59
N LYS A 220 -16.83 -4.24 0.44
CA LYS A 220 -17.51 -3.76 1.67
C LYS A 220 -18.23 -4.86 2.47
N ALA A 221 -17.77 -6.10 2.40
CA ALA A 221 -18.30 -7.23 3.16
C ALA A 221 -17.66 -7.32 4.56
N HIS A 222 -17.84 -6.28 5.38
CA HIS A 222 -17.09 -6.10 6.63
C HIS A 222 -17.42 -7.18 7.67
N ALA A 223 -18.68 -7.60 7.78
CA ALA A 223 -19.07 -8.71 8.65
C ALA A 223 -18.37 -10.02 8.27
N ALA A 224 -18.22 -10.30 6.98
CA ALA A 224 -17.49 -11.47 6.49
C ALA A 224 -15.98 -11.35 6.75
N MET A 225 -15.41 -10.14 6.70
CA MET A 225 -14.01 -9.90 7.12
C MET A 225 -13.80 -10.29 8.58
N ILE A 226 -14.67 -9.84 9.48
CA ILE A 226 -14.58 -10.14 10.92
C ILE A 226 -14.66 -11.66 11.14
N ALA A 227 -15.64 -12.33 10.53
CA ALA A 227 -15.79 -13.78 10.63
C ALA A 227 -14.58 -14.55 10.07
N LEU A 228 -13.97 -14.07 8.98
CA LEU A 228 -12.76 -14.67 8.44
C LEU A 228 -11.57 -14.48 9.38
N TYR A 229 -11.40 -13.28 9.95
CA TYR A 229 -10.33 -12.99 10.91
C TYR A 229 -10.37 -13.90 12.14
N GLU A 230 -11.54 -14.17 12.69
CA GLU A 230 -11.74 -15.05 13.86
C GLU A 230 -11.27 -16.49 13.59
N ARG A 231 -11.28 -16.92 12.33
CA ARG A 231 -10.83 -18.24 11.88
C ARG A 231 -9.35 -18.30 11.50
N MET A 232 -8.68 -17.15 11.38
CA MET A 232 -7.28 -17.09 10.95
C MET A 232 -6.34 -17.78 11.95
N PRO A 233 -5.23 -18.38 11.46
CA PRO A 233 -4.17 -18.84 12.32
C PRO A 233 -3.61 -17.73 13.22
N PRO A 234 -3.16 -18.04 14.46
CA PRO A 234 -2.63 -17.03 15.38
C PRO A 234 -1.52 -16.13 14.83
N PRO A 235 -0.59 -16.61 13.98
CA PRO A 235 0.40 -15.73 13.37
C PRO A 235 -0.22 -14.63 12.49
N LEU A 236 -1.27 -14.95 11.72
CA LEU A 236 -1.99 -13.98 10.91
C LEU A 236 -2.78 -12.99 11.77
N GLN A 237 -3.50 -13.50 12.79
CA GLN A 237 -4.23 -12.64 13.71
C GLN A 237 -3.32 -11.63 14.45
N ARG A 238 -2.07 -12.00 14.74
CA ARG A 238 -1.09 -11.10 15.39
C ARG A 238 -0.46 -10.09 14.45
N ALA A 239 -0.55 -10.27 13.14
CA ALA A 239 0.04 -9.36 12.18
C ALA A 239 -0.59 -7.97 12.30
N LYS A 240 0.26 -6.93 12.39
CA LYS A 240 -0.18 -5.53 12.55
C LYS A 240 -1.26 -5.16 11.56
N MET A 241 -1.00 -5.38 10.26
CA MET A 241 -1.92 -5.04 9.17
C MET A 241 -3.28 -5.76 9.31
N MET A 242 -3.28 -7.04 9.71
CA MET A 242 -4.54 -7.78 9.90
C MET A 242 -5.40 -7.17 11.00
N ARG A 243 -4.78 -6.75 12.10
CA ARG A 243 -5.46 -6.10 13.23
C ARG A 243 -5.92 -4.69 12.88
N GLU A 244 -5.15 -3.94 12.09
CA GLU A 244 -5.57 -2.64 11.55
C GLU A 244 -6.82 -2.78 10.67
N GLN A 245 -6.83 -3.76 9.77
CA GLN A 245 -7.98 -4.04 8.91
C GLN A 245 -9.18 -4.61 9.70
N LEU A 246 -8.96 -5.36 10.79
CA LEU A 246 -10.03 -5.73 11.71
C LEU A 246 -10.64 -4.51 12.39
N GLY A 247 -9.81 -3.60 12.89
CA GLY A 247 -10.28 -2.34 13.48
C GLY A 247 -11.10 -1.51 12.50
N PHE A 248 -10.67 -1.45 11.23
CA PHE A 248 -11.44 -0.84 10.16
C PHE A 248 -12.80 -1.53 9.96
N ALA A 249 -12.84 -2.86 9.84
CA ALA A 249 -14.07 -3.61 9.61
C ALA A 249 -15.05 -3.47 10.78
N LEU A 250 -14.57 -3.57 12.02
CA LEU A 250 -15.34 -3.36 13.23
C LEU A 250 -15.96 -1.96 13.29
N ASN A 251 -15.21 -0.92 12.89
CA ASN A 251 -15.75 0.44 12.81
C ASN A 251 -16.87 0.56 11.79
N ARG A 252 -16.78 -0.13 10.65
CA ARG A 252 -17.83 -0.13 9.62
C ARG A 252 -19.10 -0.87 10.05
N GLU A 253 -18.96 -1.83 10.95
CA GLU A 253 -20.09 -2.55 11.58
C GLU A 253 -20.54 -1.87 12.89
N GLU A 254 -20.14 -0.64 13.15
CA GLU A 254 -20.46 0.17 14.34
C GLU A 254 -20.07 -0.49 15.68
N ARG A 255 -19.17 -1.50 15.66
CA ARG A 255 -18.61 -2.16 16.83
C ARG A 255 -17.42 -1.33 17.38
N PHE A 256 -17.71 -0.10 17.75
CA PHE A 256 -16.71 0.94 18.05
C PHE A 256 -15.78 0.59 19.22
N GLU A 257 -16.30 0.01 20.30
CA GLU A 257 -15.52 -0.35 21.48
C GLU A 257 -14.52 -1.45 21.17
N GLU A 258 -14.89 -2.41 20.35
CA GLU A 258 -14.01 -3.49 19.94
C GLU A 258 -12.94 -2.98 18.98
N ALA A 259 -13.33 -2.13 18.03
CA ALA A 259 -12.41 -1.47 17.11
C ALA A 259 -11.35 -0.64 17.84
N GLU A 260 -11.80 0.19 18.81
CA GLU A 260 -10.93 0.99 19.68
C GLU A 260 -9.95 0.11 20.45
N LYS A 261 -10.44 -0.98 21.06
CA LYS A 261 -9.62 -1.93 21.82
C LYS A 261 -8.52 -2.55 20.95
N VAL A 262 -8.87 -3.04 19.78
CA VAL A 262 -7.92 -3.68 18.86
C VAL A 262 -6.82 -2.70 18.43
N LEU A 263 -7.19 -1.48 18.00
CA LEU A 263 -6.21 -0.51 17.52
C LEU A 263 -5.33 0.05 18.66
N LYS A 264 -5.87 0.23 19.86
CA LYS A 264 -5.06 0.59 21.05
C LYS A 264 -4.05 -0.50 21.40
N GLN A 265 -4.41 -1.78 21.27
CA GLN A 265 -3.45 -2.88 21.45
C GLN A 265 -2.35 -2.85 20.37
N VAL A 266 -2.69 -2.52 19.12
CA VAL A 266 -1.68 -2.36 18.06
C VAL A 266 -0.72 -1.22 18.41
N ILE A 267 -1.23 -0.07 18.87
CA ILE A 267 -0.38 1.06 19.26
C ILE A 267 0.51 0.70 20.47
N ALA A 268 -0.03 -0.03 21.43
CA ALA A 268 0.75 -0.43 22.61
C ALA A 268 1.90 -1.39 22.27
N GLU A 269 1.71 -2.25 21.27
CA GLU A 269 2.69 -3.26 20.86
C GLU A 269 3.71 -2.74 19.84
N PHE A 270 3.27 -1.93 18.87
CA PHE A 270 4.10 -1.49 17.73
C PHE A 270 4.44 0.00 17.75
N GLY A 271 3.94 0.74 18.71
CA GLY A 271 4.04 2.20 18.74
C GLY A 271 2.99 2.90 17.86
N PRO A 272 2.89 4.23 17.97
CA PRO A 272 2.02 5.04 17.13
C PRO A 272 2.48 5.01 15.67
N SER A 273 1.53 5.06 14.75
CA SER A 273 1.81 5.18 13.31
C SER A 273 0.71 5.97 12.62
N SER A 274 0.99 6.56 11.47
CA SER A 274 0.02 7.28 10.65
C SER A 274 -1.22 6.41 10.37
N GLU A 275 -1.05 5.17 9.93
CA GLU A 275 -2.14 4.26 9.61
C GLU A 275 -2.97 3.90 10.85
N THR A 276 -2.34 3.35 11.90
CA THR A 276 -3.08 2.88 13.10
C THR A 276 -3.81 4.02 13.78
N ASN A 277 -3.13 5.17 13.96
CA ASN A 277 -3.73 6.36 14.57
C ASN A 277 -4.78 6.99 13.64
N GLY A 278 -4.59 6.94 12.32
CA GLY A 278 -5.58 7.36 11.34
C GLY A 278 -6.87 6.57 11.45
N LEU A 279 -6.78 5.24 11.58
CA LEU A 279 -7.95 4.37 11.79
C LEU A 279 -8.63 4.63 13.14
N LEU A 280 -7.86 4.78 14.23
CA LEU A 280 -8.39 5.06 15.56
C LEU A 280 -9.03 6.46 15.63
N GLY A 281 -8.40 7.46 15.01
CA GLY A 281 -8.96 8.80 14.87
C GLY A 281 -10.29 8.80 14.13
N ARG A 282 -10.41 7.95 13.10
CA ARG A 282 -11.67 7.76 12.37
C ARG A 282 -12.77 7.18 13.25
N ILE A 283 -12.47 6.21 14.12
CA ILE A 283 -13.46 5.66 15.06
C ILE A 283 -14.01 6.78 15.96
N TYR A 284 -13.14 7.59 16.54
CA TYR A 284 -13.58 8.71 17.39
C TYR A 284 -14.36 9.76 16.62
N LYS A 285 -14.00 10.02 15.35
CA LYS A 285 -14.74 10.92 14.47
C LYS A 285 -16.15 10.39 14.19
N ASP A 286 -16.28 9.12 13.81
CA ASP A 286 -17.57 8.51 13.49
C ASP A 286 -18.49 8.50 14.73
N ARG A 287 -17.97 8.15 15.91
CA ARG A 287 -18.68 8.25 17.19
C ARG A 287 -19.05 9.68 17.57
N TRP A 288 -18.17 10.65 17.28
CA TRP A 288 -18.47 12.06 17.49
C TRP A 288 -19.61 12.54 16.61
N GLU A 289 -19.64 12.18 15.34
CA GLU A 289 -20.71 12.56 14.43
C GLU A 289 -22.07 12.07 14.96
N ILE A 290 -22.13 10.80 15.38
CA ILE A 290 -23.34 10.21 15.97
C ILE A 290 -23.75 10.95 17.26
N ALA A 291 -22.82 11.17 18.18
CA ALA A 291 -23.09 11.82 19.46
C ALA A 291 -23.52 13.29 19.28
N ARG A 292 -22.92 14.01 18.33
CA ARG A 292 -23.30 15.39 17.97
C ARG A 292 -24.73 15.45 17.45
N ASP A 293 -25.06 14.59 16.48
CA ASP A 293 -26.35 14.59 15.82
C ASP A 293 -27.49 14.20 16.77
N GLN A 294 -27.16 13.46 17.84
CA GLN A 294 -28.06 13.08 18.92
C GLN A 294 -27.99 14.05 20.12
N GLY A 295 -27.23 15.12 20.06
CA GLY A 295 -27.09 16.09 21.16
C GLY A 295 -26.49 15.53 22.43
N ARG A 296 -25.69 14.45 22.34
CA ARG A 296 -25.12 13.79 23.51
C ARG A 296 -23.95 14.59 24.11
N PRO A 297 -23.80 14.63 25.46
CA PRO A 297 -22.77 15.41 26.12
C PRO A 297 -21.34 14.95 25.83
N GLU A 298 -21.13 13.67 25.53
CA GLU A 298 -19.81 13.11 25.19
C GLU A 298 -19.23 13.60 23.85
N ALA A 299 -20.03 14.24 22.99
CA ALA A 299 -19.59 14.72 21.68
C ALA A 299 -18.31 15.59 21.76
N ARG A 300 -18.22 16.51 22.72
CA ARG A 300 -17.02 17.33 22.92
C ARG A 300 -15.77 16.51 23.24
N GLY A 301 -15.92 15.49 24.08
CA GLY A 301 -14.83 14.59 24.46
C GLY A 301 -14.36 13.74 23.29
N LEU A 302 -15.29 13.24 22.48
CA LEU A 302 -15.00 12.43 21.28
C LEU A 302 -14.30 13.27 20.21
N LEU A 303 -14.74 14.52 19.97
CA LEU A 303 -14.08 15.43 19.04
C LEU A 303 -12.61 15.67 19.45
N ARG A 304 -12.37 15.95 20.72
CA ARG A 304 -10.99 16.14 21.23
C ARG A 304 -10.15 14.89 21.02
N ARG A 305 -10.68 13.71 21.38
CA ARG A 305 -9.96 12.45 21.17
C ARG A 305 -9.65 12.20 19.69
N ALA A 306 -10.58 12.47 18.79
CA ALA A 306 -10.36 12.35 17.37
C ALA A 306 -9.21 13.25 16.89
N ILE A 307 -9.22 14.53 17.28
CA ILE A 307 -8.17 15.49 16.95
C ILE A 307 -6.82 15.01 17.48
N ASP A 308 -6.73 14.69 18.76
CA ASP A 308 -5.47 14.31 19.39
C ASP A 308 -4.91 13.01 18.77
N THR A 309 -5.77 12.01 18.51
CA THR A 309 -5.34 10.75 17.90
C THR A 309 -4.85 10.93 16.47
N TYR A 310 -5.51 11.77 15.67
CA TYR A 310 -5.03 12.11 14.33
C TYR A 310 -3.71 12.87 14.36
N LEU A 311 -3.53 13.78 15.34
CA LEU A 311 -2.26 14.47 15.52
C LEU A 311 -1.12 13.53 15.89
N ASP A 312 -1.36 12.59 16.80
CA ASP A 312 -0.38 11.55 17.14
C ASP A 312 0.04 10.75 15.89
N GLY A 313 -0.91 10.45 15.01
CA GLY A 313 -0.63 9.79 13.73
C GLY A 313 0.22 10.64 12.79
N PHE A 314 -0.09 11.92 12.68
CA PHE A 314 0.69 12.85 11.86
C PHE A 314 2.10 13.08 12.42
N GLN A 315 2.25 13.16 13.74
CA GLN A 315 3.55 13.30 14.40
C GLN A 315 4.40 12.03 14.24
N ALA A 316 3.78 10.85 14.19
CA ALA A 316 4.49 9.59 13.95
C ALA A 316 5.08 9.50 12.54
N ASP A 317 4.41 10.03 11.53
CA ASP A 317 4.94 10.21 10.16
C ASP A 317 4.36 11.46 9.50
N TRP A 318 5.04 12.58 9.67
CA TRP A 318 4.63 13.87 9.10
C TRP A 318 4.63 13.91 7.55
N ARG A 319 5.19 12.90 6.88
CA ARG A 319 5.15 12.79 5.40
C ARG A 319 3.79 12.32 4.90
N ASP A 320 3.00 11.68 5.74
CA ASP A 320 1.62 11.31 5.44
C ASP A 320 0.65 12.42 5.90
N ALA A 321 0.15 13.20 4.94
CA ALA A 321 -0.75 14.32 5.21
C ALA A 321 -2.15 13.85 5.68
N TYR A 322 -2.54 12.58 5.51
CA TYR A 322 -3.90 12.11 5.78
C TYR A 322 -4.36 12.32 7.25
N PRO A 323 -3.61 11.94 8.29
CA PRO A 323 -4.03 12.25 9.65
C PRO A 323 -4.00 13.75 9.94
N GLY A 324 -3.02 14.48 9.39
CA GLY A 324 -2.87 15.92 9.57
C GLY A 324 -4.09 16.70 9.08
N ILE A 325 -4.56 16.43 7.85
CA ILE A 325 -5.72 17.12 7.29
C ILE A 325 -7.01 16.80 8.06
N ASN A 326 -7.20 15.54 8.50
CA ASN A 326 -8.35 15.17 9.31
C ASN A 326 -8.35 15.90 10.67
N ALA A 327 -7.16 16.01 11.33
CA ALA A 327 -7.04 16.78 12.56
C ALA A 327 -7.41 18.25 12.34
N LEU A 328 -6.86 18.90 11.31
CA LEU A 328 -7.12 20.30 11.00
C LEU A 328 -8.61 20.58 10.71
N THR A 329 -9.26 19.72 9.94
CA THR A 329 -10.70 19.84 9.65
C THR A 329 -11.55 19.70 10.91
N LEU A 330 -11.18 18.78 11.82
CA LEU A 330 -11.88 18.63 13.09
C LEU A 330 -11.59 19.77 14.07
N MET A 331 -10.39 20.35 14.05
CA MET A 331 -10.05 21.55 14.82
C MET A 331 -10.95 22.75 14.41
N GLU A 332 -11.24 22.86 13.11
CA GLU A 332 -12.15 23.90 12.59
C GLU A 332 -13.57 23.76 13.13
N ARG A 333 -13.97 22.56 13.57
CA ARG A 333 -15.30 22.24 14.12
C ARG A 333 -15.50 22.64 15.58
N GLN A 334 -14.46 23.09 16.26
CA GLN A 334 -14.59 23.56 17.64
C GLN A 334 -15.23 24.95 17.72
N ASP A 335 -15.90 25.23 18.83
CA ASP A 335 -16.52 26.55 19.07
C ASP A 335 -15.50 27.70 18.96
N LYS A 336 -14.24 27.41 19.39
CA LYS A 336 -13.08 28.26 19.14
C LYS A 336 -12.06 27.44 18.39
N PRO A 337 -11.50 27.93 17.29
CA PRO A 337 -10.44 27.23 16.55
C PRO A 337 -9.29 26.85 17.48
N ASP A 338 -8.79 25.64 17.33
CA ASP A 338 -7.65 25.15 18.13
C ASP A 338 -6.38 25.89 17.74
N ALA A 339 -5.69 26.49 18.71
CA ALA A 339 -4.46 27.27 18.46
C ALA A 339 -3.34 26.46 17.80
N ARG A 340 -3.32 25.12 17.99
CA ARG A 340 -2.36 24.22 17.33
C ARG A 340 -2.46 24.25 15.81
N ARG A 341 -3.63 24.63 15.27
CA ARG A 341 -3.88 24.73 13.83
C ARG A 341 -2.87 25.63 13.12
N GLU A 342 -2.51 26.78 13.69
CA GLU A 342 -1.58 27.73 13.07
C GLU A 342 -0.19 27.12 12.86
N GLN A 343 0.24 26.24 13.78
CA GLN A 343 1.55 25.59 13.71
C GLN A 343 1.52 24.38 12.78
N ILE A 344 0.41 23.64 12.71
CA ILE A 344 0.32 22.35 12.01
C ILE A 344 -0.05 22.53 10.54
N LEU A 345 -0.92 23.50 10.20
CA LEU A 345 -1.39 23.75 8.85
C LEU A 345 -0.25 23.90 7.82
N PRO A 346 0.81 24.71 8.06
CA PRO A 346 1.92 24.83 7.11
C PRO A 346 2.66 23.52 6.88
N VAL A 347 2.81 22.69 7.93
CA VAL A 347 3.53 21.41 7.84
C VAL A 347 2.71 20.40 7.04
N VAL A 348 1.41 20.29 7.30
CA VAL A 348 0.52 19.40 6.53
C VAL A 348 0.46 19.84 5.05
N ARG A 349 0.38 21.15 4.78
CA ARG A 349 0.40 21.69 3.42
C ARG A 349 1.70 21.35 2.69
N TYR A 350 2.85 21.48 3.36
CA TYR A 350 4.13 21.07 2.79
C TYR A 350 4.16 19.58 2.44
N SER A 351 3.72 18.72 3.36
CA SER A 351 3.68 17.27 3.15
C SER A 351 2.78 16.87 1.99
N ALA A 352 1.56 17.43 1.93
CA ALA A 352 0.62 17.21 0.83
C ALA A 352 1.19 17.71 -0.52
N SER A 353 1.81 18.90 -0.53
CA SER A 353 2.42 19.46 -1.74
C SER A 353 3.58 18.61 -2.25
N ARG A 354 4.42 18.07 -1.35
CA ARG A 354 5.52 17.16 -1.73
C ARG A 354 5.02 15.86 -2.33
N LYS A 355 3.94 15.30 -1.79
CA LYS A 355 3.30 14.10 -2.34
C LYS A 355 2.72 14.37 -3.73
N ALA A 356 2.06 15.50 -3.92
CA ALA A 356 1.43 15.90 -5.18
C ALA A 356 2.44 16.21 -6.31
N GLN A 357 3.74 16.37 -6.03
CA GLN A 357 4.77 16.55 -7.07
C GLN A 357 5.04 15.29 -7.90
N ASN A 358 4.71 14.12 -7.38
CA ASN A 358 5.04 12.84 -8.00
C ASN A 358 3.78 12.10 -8.46
N ASN A 359 3.28 12.41 -9.66
CA ASN A 359 2.10 11.77 -10.26
C ASN A 359 0.87 11.85 -9.35
N PRO A 360 0.34 13.05 -9.08
CA PRO A 360 -0.77 13.27 -8.17
C PRO A 360 -2.05 12.60 -8.67
N ASP A 361 -2.81 12.03 -7.73
CA ASP A 361 -4.17 11.57 -7.97
C ASP A 361 -5.22 12.60 -7.53
N TYR A 362 -6.49 12.26 -7.70
CA TYR A 362 -7.60 13.10 -7.24
C TYR A 362 -7.48 13.47 -5.75
N TRP A 363 -7.11 12.53 -4.89
CA TRP A 363 -7.06 12.75 -3.45
C TRP A 363 -5.94 13.69 -3.02
N ASP A 364 -4.85 13.73 -3.77
CA ASP A 364 -3.76 14.67 -3.53
C ASP A 364 -4.23 16.11 -3.79
N TYR A 365 -4.92 16.34 -4.92
CA TYR A 365 -5.51 17.66 -5.21
C TYR A 365 -6.65 18.02 -4.26
N ALA A 366 -7.53 17.08 -3.91
CA ALA A 366 -8.62 17.31 -2.96
C ALA A 366 -8.08 17.69 -1.56
N THR A 367 -6.98 17.07 -1.13
CA THR A 367 -6.29 17.43 0.12
C THR A 367 -5.74 18.85 0.05
N LEU A 368 -5.09 19.23 -1.05
CA LEU A 368 -4.59 20.60 -1.23
C LEU A 368 -5.72 21.63 -1.28
N LEU A 369 -6.84 21.33 -1.96
CA LEU A 369 -8.04 22.15 -1.95
C LEU A 369 -8.56 22.39 -0.53
N GLU A 370 -8.73 21.32 0.26
CA GLU A 370 -9.20 21.42 1.64
C GLU A 370 -8.24 22.25 2.51
N LEU A 371 -6.91 22.09 2.31
CA LEU A 371 -5.90 22.90 3.00
C LEU A 371 -5.94 24.37 2.61
N SER A 372 -6.20 24.70 1.35
CA SER A 372 -6.35 26.09 0.89
C SER A 372 -7.60 26.73 1.48
N VAL A 373 -8.71 25.96 1.56
CA VAL A 373 -9.91 26.42 2.26
C VAL A 373 -9.65 26.64 3.75
N LEU A 374 -8.96 25.72 4.42
CA LEU A 374 -8.58 25.90 5.83
C LEU A 374 -7.69 27.13 6.03
N ALA A 375 -6.76 27.40 5.12
CA ALA A 375 -5.92 28.61 5.16
C ALA A 375 -6.68 29.91 4.87
N GLY A 376 -7.89 29.84 4.28
CA GLY A 376 -8.62 31.00 3.82
C GLY A 376 -8.12 31.58 2.50
N ASP A 377 -7.29 30.83 1.79
CA ASP A 377 -6.68 31.20 0.50
C ASP A 377 -7.64 30.86 -0.64
N ARG A 378 -8.45 31.85 -1.05
CA ARG A 378 -9.52 31.66 -2.04
C ARG A 378 -8.96 31.40 -3.43
N GLU A 379 -7.91 32.11 -3.82
CA GLU A 379 -7.31 31.97 -5.15
C GLU A 379 -6.74 30.56 -5.33
N ASP A 380 -5.90 30.13 -4.41
CA ASP A 380 -5.33 28.78 -4.45
C ASP A 380 -6.40 27.68 -4.31
N ALA A 381 -7.49 27.93 -3.56
CA ALA A 381 -8.60 26.97 -3.47
C ALA A 381 -9.30 26.77 -4.83
N HIS A 382 -9.51 27.82 -5.61
CA HIS A 382 -10.07 27.71 -6.96
C HIS A 382 -9.11 27.00 -7.93
N ASP A 383 -7.82 27.26 -7.84
CA ASP A 383 -6.81 26.57 -8.64
C ASP A 383 -6.80 25.06 -8.32
N LYS A 384 -6.78 24.71 -7.02
CA LYS A 384 -6.81 23.30 -6.58
C LYS A 384 -8.12 22.59 -6.91
N LEU A 385 -9.25 23.31 -6.90
CA LEU A 385 -10.52 22.77 -7.39
C LEU A 385 -10.45 22.43 -8.89
N SER A 386 -9.87 23.31 -9.69
CA SER A 386 -9.67 23.06 -11.12
C SER A 386 -8.78 21.81 -11.35
N GLU A 387 -7.68 21.71 -10.65
CA GLU A 387 -6.78 20.53 -10.71
C GLU A 387 -7.50 19.24 -10.27
N ALA A 388 -8.21 19.26 -9.13
CA ALA A 388 -8.97 18.13 -8.64
C ALA A 388 -10.08 17.70 -9.60
N THR A 389 -10.78 18.66 -10.17
CA THR A 389 -11.84 18.35 -11.14
C THR A 389 -11.29 17.92 -12.50
N ALA A 390 -10.05 18.23 -12.87
CA ALA A 390 -9.40 17.74 -14.09
C ALA A 390 -8.88 16.30 -13.94
N ALA A 391 -8.56 15.85 -12.71
CA ALA A 391 -8.06 14.53 -12.44
C ALA A 391 -9.10 13.43 -12.71
N GLU A 392 -8.64 12.21 -12.94
CA GLU A 392 -9.49 11.03 -13.03
C GLU A 392 -10.15 10.74 -11.68
N CYS A 393 -11.48 10.80 -11.64
CA CYS A 393 -12.24 10.64 -10.40
C CYS A 393 -13.62 10.04 -10.64
N SER A 394 -14.20 9.50 -9.57
CA SER A 394 -15.58 9.01 -9.54
C SER A 394 -16.50 9.96 -8.76
N ALA A 395 -17.81 9.87 -9.01
CA ALA A 395 -18.80 10.74 -8.38
C ALA A 395 -18.70 10.75 -6.85
N TRP A 396 -18.53 9.57 -6.22
CA TRP A 396 -18.44 9.47 -4.75
C TRP A 396 -17.22 10.18 -4.15
N MET A 397 -16.11 10.30 -4.90
CA MET A 397 -14.92 11.02 -4.46
C MET A 397 -15.20 12.52 -4.37
N LEU A 398 -15.81 13.09 -5.40
CA LEU A 398 -16.23 14.49 -5.44
C LEU A 398 -17.26 14.82 -4.34
N GLU A 399 -18.24 13.94 -4.13
CA GLU A 399 -19.22 14.08 -3.05
C GLU A 399 -18.56 14.04 -1.66
N SER A 400 -17.51 13.22 -1.51
CA SER A 400 -16.76 13.15 -0.25
C SER A 400 -16.00 14.44 0.04
N SER A 401 -15.35 15.02 -0.96
CA SER A 401 -14.68 16.32 -0.83
C SER A 401 -15.66 17.45 -0.57
N ALA A 402 -16.79 17.48 -1.27
CA ALA A 402 -17.84 18.48 -1.02
C ALA A 402 -18.36 18.39 0.43
N ARG A 403 -18.57 17.18 0.97
CA ARG A 403 -18.97 17.01 2.38
C ARG A 403 -17.93 17.57 3.36
N ASN A 404 -16.64 17.38 3.09
CA ASN A 404 -15.58 17.94 3.93
C ASN A 404 -15.59 19.47 3.89
N LEU A 405 -15.72 20.08 2.71
CA LEU A 405 -15.83 21.53 2.59
C LEU A 405 -17.07 22.09 3.30
N ALA A 406 -18.21 21.41 3.18
CA ALA A 406 -19.43 21.76 3.88
C ALA A 406 -19.26 21.72 5.42
N LEU A 407 -18.45 20.81 5.95
CA LEU A 407 -18.13 20.80 7.38
C LEU A 407 -17.38 22.08 7.81
N ILE A 408 -16.40 22.51 7.01
CA ILE A 408 -15.62 23.73 7.26
C ILE A 408 -16.54 24.96 7.16
N ARG A 409 -17.32 25.07 6.08
CA ARG A 409 -18.24 26.17 5.86
C ARG A 409 -19.22 26.35 7.05
N LYS A 410 -19.93 25.27 7.41
CA LYS A 410 -20.89 25.30 8.52
C LYS A 410 -20.26 25.71 9.85
N ALA A 411 -19.01 25.31 10.10
CA ALA A 411 -18.29 25.72 11.30
C ALA A 411 -17.99 27.22 11.32
N ARG A 412 -17.56 27.77 10.18
CA ARG A 412 -17.29 29.22 10.03
C ARG A 412 -18.56 30.06 10.11
N GLU A 413 -19.63 29.63 9.42
CA GLU A 413 -20.95 30.28 9.49
C GLU A 413 -21.46 30.36 10.94
N ALA A 414 -21.32 29.26 11.72
CA ALA A 414 -21.71 29.24 13.13
C ALA A 414 -20.94 30.24 13.99
N ARG A 415 -19.74 30.64 13.58
CA ARG A 415 -18.89 31.66 14.22
C ARG A 415 -19.05 33.06 13.60
N ASN A 416 -19.97 33.24 12.64
CA ASN A 416 -20.17 34.44 11.85
C ASN A 416 -18.94 34.88 11.03
N GLU A 417 -18.11 33.91 10.60
CA GLU A 417 -16.98 34.12 9.69
C GLU A 417 -17.44 34.08 8.23
N ASP A 418 -16.72 34.79 7.33
CA ASP A 418 -17.02 34.73 5.89
C ASP A 418 -16.68 33.37 5.31
N ALA A 419 -17.72 32.61 4.98
CA ALA A 419 -17.62 31.26 4.41
C ALA A 419 -18.47 31.08 3.13
N ALA A 420 -19.14 32.12 2.66
CA ALA A 420 -20.04 32.02 1.52
C ALA A 420 -19.35 31.49 0.24
N TRP A 421 -18.10 31.89 0.01
CA TRP A 421 -17.26 31.45 -1.11
C TRP A 421 -17.00 29.94 -1.15
N ILE A 422 -17.03 29.26 0.01
CA ILE A 422 -16.83 27.79 0.08
C ILE A 422 -18.02 27.07 -0.57
N ASN A 423 -19.23 27.65 -0.50
CA ASN A 423 -20.41 27.06 -1.12
C ASN A 423 -20.28 26.94 -2.65
N ASP A 424 -19.58 27.87 -3.29
CA ASP A 424 -19.35 27.84 -4.73
C ASP A 424 -18.45 26.62 -5.10
N LEU A 425 -17.41 26.36 -4.31
CA LEU A 425 -16.54 25.18 -4.46
C LEU A 425 -17.32 23.86 -4.26
N GLU A 426 -18.18 23.80 -3.22
CA GLU A 426 -19.07 22.65 -2.97
C GLU A 426 -19.99 22.39 -4.16
N THR A 427 -20.61 23.45 -4.67
CA THR A 427 -21.57 23.39 -5.79
C THR A 427 -20.89 22.86 -7.06
N GLU A 428 -19.68 23.30 -7.34
CA GLU A 428 -18.92 22.85 -8.52
C GLU A 428 -18.54 21.35 -8.42
N LEU A 429 -18.06 20.90 -7.25
CA LEU A 429 -17.79 19.49 -7.00
C LEU A 429 -19.03 18.62 -7.19
N LEU A 430 -20.18 19.02 -6.63
CA LEU A 430 -21.44 18.29 -6.73
C LEU A 430 -22.00 18.31 -8.17
N ALA A 431 -21.88 19.42 -8.89
CA ALA A 431 -22.28 19.50 -10.28
C ALA A 431 -21.47 18.54 -11.17
N LYS A 432 -20.17 18.40 -10.92
CA LYS A 432 -19.35 17.42 -11.63
C LYS A 432 -19.70 15.99 -11.23
N ALA A 433 -19.94 15.72 -9.95
CA ALA A 433 -20.37 14.41 -9.47
C ALA A 433 -21.66 13.94 -10.17
N ALA A 434 -22.65 14.84 -10.26
CA ALA A 434 -23.91 14.57 -10.97
C ALA A 434 -23.70 14.26 -12.46
N ARG A 435 -22.80 15.00 -13.13
CA ARG A 435 -22.47 14.72 -14.55
C ARG A 435 -21.80 13.35 -14.74
N LEU A 436 -20.99 12.90 -13.78
CA LEU A 436 -20.35 11.57 -13.83
C LEU A 436 -21.35 10.44 -13.53
N ALA A 437 -22.27 10.66 -12.59
CA ALA A 437 -23.32 9.69 -12.25
C ALA A 437 -24.34 9.48 -13.39
N GLY A 438 -24.61 10.53 -14.17
CA GLY A 438 -25.53 10.47 -15.32
C GLY A 438 -24.94 9.87 -16.62
N LYS A 439 -23.65 9.58 -16.67
CA LYS A 439 -23.04 8.89 -17.82
C LYS A 439 -23.24 7.38 -17.71
N PRO A 440 -23.82 6.69 -18.71
CA PRO A 440 -23.85 5.24 -18.72
C PRO A 440 -22.41 4.72 -18.65
N LYS A 441 -22.18 3.70 -17.81
CA LYS A 441 -20.88 3.04 -17.74
C LYS A 441 -20.49 2.61 -19.16
N ALA A 442 -19.42 3.17 -19.70
CA ALA A 442 -18.85 2.72 -20.95
C ALA A 442 -18.52 1.24 -20.78
N GLY A 443 -19.15 0.39 -21.58
CA GLY A 443 -18.82 -1.03 -21.64
C GLY A 443 -17.35 -1.19 -22.03
N PRO A 444 -16.71 -2.33 -21.72
CA PRO A 444 -15.36 -2.57 -22.14
C PRO A 444 -15.28 -2.42 -23.68
N ALA A 445 -14.31 -1.66 -24.12
CA ALA A 445 -14.00 -1.54 -25.54
C ALA A 445 -13.65 -2.95 -26.09
N PRO A 446 -14.01 -3.24 -27.37
CA PRO A 446 -13.87 -4.55 -27.98
C PRO A 446 -12.43 -5.04 -28.12
#